data_7b31d2c4d2320c2a544d4f031e57deed
#
_entry.id   7b31d2c4d2320c2a544d4f031e57deed
#
_cell.length_a   1.000
_cell.length_b   1.000
_cell.length_c   1.000
_cell.angle_alpha   90.00
_cell.angle_beta   90.00
_cell.angle_gamma   90.00
#
_symmetry.space_group_name_H-M   'P 1'
#
loop_
_entity.id
_entity.type
_entity.pdbx_description
1 polymer ?
#
loop_
_entity_poly.entity_id
_entity_poly.type
_entity_poly.pdbx_seq_one_letter_code
_entity_poly.pdbx_strand_id
1 'polypeptide(L)'
;MTVTTAPSTRVFSAGGHCFTWVEVVEAARVWGEWAALEQRVVGLLARENEVAAAGSSPDVAKVQAAADKFREQHNLLTADELEEWLGRHDVGLEEWKAEMRRSLLEPASDVTAVSPGDVERACWVHAVCSGKLAAYARTMAEAVAVHLRDQPLTLTPDELAELPQQRERFCAAQLQTPALNAEISDNRVGWTRMDLVRLAHRDEMVLREAALCVRLDGRELADVAADAKAELQETSVLFDDAEPLLRTRLLAANPGDLIGPVAIGGGYQLVLVVRQVVPSLDDPMVRVRAEGVLTKRALAAEVNRYVNWHERL
;
A
#
# COMPACT_ATOMS: atom_id res chain seq x y z
N MET A 1 27.69 -3.22 -20.09
CA MET A 1 27.52 -2.00 -19.26
C MET A 1 26.18 -1.41 -19.64
N THR A 2 25.16 -1.64 -18.85
CA THR A 2 23.82 -1.05 -19.02
C THR A 2 23.90 0.39 -18.58
N VAL A 3 23.62 1.33 -19.48
CA VAL A 3 23.53 2.77 -19.13
C VAL A 3 22.26 2.94 -18.32
N THR A 4 22.39 3.12 -17.03
CA THR A 4 21.26 3.38 -16.15
C THR A 4 20.69 4.76 -16.50
N THR A 5 19.44 4.82 -16.94
CA THR A 5 18.71 6.07 -17.25
C THR A 5 18.30 6.87 -16.01
N ALA A 6 18.63 6.37 -14.81
CA ALA A 6 18.32 7.02 -13.54
C ALA A 6 19.10 8.34 -13.37
N PRO A 7 18.45 9.44 -12.94
CA PRO A 7 19.13 10.71 -12.72
C PRO A 7 20.11 10.62 -11.55
N SER A 8 21.22 11.36 -11.65
CA SER A 8 22.23 11.51 -10.59
C SER A 8 21.80 12.46 -9.47
N THR A 9 20.52 12.77 -9.38
CA THR A 9 19.94 13.62 -8.35
C THR A 9 20.12 12.98 -6.97
N ARG A 10 20.50 13.80 -6.00
CA ARG A 10 20.70 13.37 -4.61
C ARG A 10 19.37 13.04 -3.95
N VAL A 11 19.27 11.86 -3.37
CA VAL A 11 18.04 11.38 -2.69
C VAL A 11 18.14 11.58 -1.19
N PHE A 12 19.21 11.07 -0.59
CA PHE A 12 19.52 11.24 0.84
C PHE A 12 21.01 11.16 1.09
N SER A 13 21.43 11.57 2.28
CA SER A 13 22.81 11.37 2.73
C SER A 13 22.86 10.67 4.09
N ALA A 14 23.85 9.81 4.26
CA ALA A 14 24.10 9.06 5.49
C ALA A 14 25.58 8.63 5.57
N GLY A 15 26.17 8.63 6.76
CA GLY A 15 27.56 8.19 6.95
C GLY A 15 28.61 8.97 6.15
N GLY A 16 28.32 10.23 5.80
CA GLY A 16 29.22 11.07 4.98
C GLY A 16 29.08 10.81 3.46
N HIS A 17 28.27 9.85 3.03
CA HIS A 17 27.97 9.58 1.63
C HIS A 17 26.63 10.20 1.20
N CYS A 18 26.51 10.58 -0.07
CA CYS A 18 25.29 11.14 -0.65
C CYS A 18 24.77 10.21 -1.73
N PHE A 19 23.66 9.56 -1.43
CA PHE A 19 23.03 8.56 -2.29
C PHE A 19 22.18 9.23 -3.38
N THR A 20 22.31 8.69 -4.59
CA THR A 20 21.60 9.10 -5.79
C THR A 20 20.56 8.07 -6.19
N TRP A 21 19.67 8.44 -7.13
CA TRP A 21 18.73 7.46 -7.70
C TRP A 21 19.41 6.29 -8.40
N VAL A 22 20.60 6.51 -8.99
CA VAL A 22 21.40 5.43 -9.60
C VAL A 22 21.73 4.38 -8.54
N GLU A 23 22.23 4.80 -7.38
CA GLU A 23 22.62 3.89 -6.30
C GLU A 23 21.40 3.20 -5.65
N VAL A 24 20.26 3.90 -5.56
CA VAL A 24 19.01 3.30 -5.08
C VAL A 24 18.55 2.18 -6.03
N VAL A 25 18.61 2.40 -7.34
CA VAL A 25 18.23 1.38 -8.34
C VAL A 25 19.24 0.22 -8.33
N GLU A 26 20.53 0.50 -8.19
CA GLU A 26 21.57 -0.54 -8.06
C GLU A 26 21.37 -1.42 -6.82
N ALA A 27 21.06 -0.80 -5.68
CA ALA A 27 20.70 -1.53 -4.47
C ALA A 27 19.45 -2.42 -4.70
N ALA A 28 18.39 -1.88 -5.29
CA ALA A 28 17.18 -2.64 -5.60
C ALA A 28 17.45 -3.80 -6.58
N ARG A 29 18.43 -3.67 -7.49
CA ARG A 29 18.89 -4.76 -8.37
C ARG A 29 19.61 -5.85 -7.58
N VAL A 30 20.55 -5.47 -6.73
CA VAL A 30 21.32 -6.41 -5.89
C VAL A 30 20.38 -7.18 -4.95
N TRP A 31 19.37 -6.54 -4.44
CA TRP A 31 18.36 -7.12 -3.53
C TRP A 31 17.25 -7.91 -4.24
N GLY A 32 17.24 -7.91 -5.58
CA GLY A 32 16.27 -8.66 -6.38
C GLY A 32 14.91 -7.95 -6.55
N GLU A 33 14.68 -6.80 -5.89
CA GLU A 33 13.42 -6.05 -5.97
C GLU A 33 13.20 -5.46 -7.36
N TRP A 34 14.27 -5.02 -8.02
CA TRP A 34 14.20 -4.49 -9.39
C TRP A 34 13.83 -5.56 -10.41
N ALA A 35 14.31 -6.79 -10.25
CA ALA A 35 13.97 -7.89 -11.15
C ALA A 35 12.48 -8.22 -11.16
N ALA A 36 11.82 -8.17 -9.99
CA ALA A 36 10.39 -8.37 -9.88
C ALA A 36 9.60 -7.24 -10.57
N LEU A 37 10.06 -6.00 -10.45
CA LEU A 37 9.48 -4.85 -11.15
C LEU A 37 9.65 -4.99 -12.66
N GLU A 38 10.85 -5.36 -13.13
CA GLU A 38 11.18 -5.56 -14.54
C GLU A 38 10.28 -6.63 -15.17
N GLN A 39 10.13 -7.78 -14.51
CA GLN A 39 9.26 -8.86 -14.97
C GLN A 39 7.80 -8.37 -15.13
N ARG A 40 7.29 -7.60 -14.18
CA ARG A 40 5.96 -7.00 -14.27
C ARG A 40 5.84 -6.03 -15.46
N VAL A 41 6.81 -5.14 -15.62
CA VAL A 41 6.80 -4.13 -16.69
C VAL A 41 6.90 -4.78 -18.07
N VAL A 42 7.73 -5.81 -18.22
CA VAL A 42 7.82 -6.60 -19.46
C VAL A 42 6.46 -7.21 -19.81
N GLY A 43 5.75 -7.80 -18.86
CA GLY A 43 4.38 -8.31 -19.05
C GLY A 43 3.38 -7.21 -19.43
N LEU A 44 3.51 -6.01 -18.85
CA LEU A 44 2.65 -4.86 -19.19
C LEU A 44 2.93 -4.34 -20.60
N LEU A 45 4.19 -4.25 -21.04
CA LEU A 45 4.56 -3.85 -22.39
C LEU A 45 4.09 -4.87 -23.44
N ALA A 46 4.21 -6.17 -23.14
CA ALA A 46 3.69 -7.22 -24.02
C ALA A 46 2.18 -7.09 -24.18
N ARG A 47 1.44 -6.87 -23.08
CA ARG A 47 -0.02 -6.64 -23.12
C ARG A 47 -0.38 -5.37 -23.89
N GLU A 48 0.34 -4.28 -23.73
CA GLU A 48 0.14 -3.04 -24.48
C GLU A 48 0.26 -3.27 -25.99
N ASN A 49 1.28 -4.03 -26.41
CA ASN A 49 1.47 -4.41 -27.81
C ASN A 49 0.33 -5.29 -28.35
N GLU A 50 -0.16 -6.27 -27.58
CA GLU A 50 -1.31 -7.11 -27.95
C GLU A 50 -2.58 -6.28 -28.14
N VAL A 51 -2.87 -5.37 -27.20
CA VAL A 51 -4.04 -4.47 -27.26
C VAL A 51 -3.95 -3.55 -28.47
N ALA A 52 -2.77 -3.00 -28.76
CA ALA A 52 -2.53 -2.17 -29.93
C ALA A 52 -2.70 -2.96 -31.25
N ALA A 53 -2.15 -4.18 -31.32
CA ALA A 53 -2.30 -5.06 -32.47
C ALA A 53 -3.76 -5.46 -32.74
N ALA A 54 -4.58 -5.58 -31.70
CA ALA A 54 -6.02 -5.82 -31.82
C ALA A 54 -6.84 -4.55 -32.22
N GLY A 55 -6.17 -3.41 -32.42
CA GLY A 55 -6.85 -2.13 -32.74
C GLY A 55 -7.70 -1.60 -31.58
N SER A 56 -7.43 -2.07 -30.36
CA SER A 56 -8.13 -1.67 -29.14
C SER A 56 -7.29 -0.65 -28.34
N SER A 57 -7.93 0.06 -27.43
CA SER A 57 -7.24 0.95 -26.48
C SER A 57 -8.04 0.98 -25.18
N PRO A 58 -7.39 1.23 -24.05
CA PRO A 58 -8.11 1.46 -22.80
C PRO A 58 -9.14 2.60 -22.93
N ASP A 59 -10.23 2.47 -22.20
CA ASP A 59 -11.29 3.48 -22.13
C ASP A 59 -10.72 4.84 -21.68
N VAL A 60 -10.94 5.87 -22.47
CA VAL A 60 -10.45 7.23 -22.24
C VAL A 60 -10.88 7.76 -20.86
N ALA A 61 -12.13 7.48 -20.45
CA ALA A 61 -12.63 7.91 -19.14
C ALA A 61 -11.89 7.23 -17.98
N LYS A 62 -11.52 5.95 -18.14
CA LYS A 62 -10.71 5.23 -17.14
C LYS A 62 -9.28 5.76 -17.08
N VAL A 63 -8.68 6.07 -18.23
CA VAL A 63 -7.34 6.68 -18.29
C VAL A 63 -7.35 8.05 -17.62
N GLN A 64 -8.37 8.87 -17.87
CA GLN A 64 -8.52 10.16 -17.21
C GLN A 64 -8.67 10.00 -15.70
N ALA A 65 -9.51 9.06 -15.24
CA ALA A 65 -9.66 8.78 -13.81
C ALA A 65 -8.35 8.32 -13.14
N ALA A 66 -7.52 7.52 -13.84
CA ALA A 66 -6.20 7.11 -13.35
C ALA A 66 -5.25 8.31 -13.25
N ALA A 67 -5.27 9.22 -14.25
CA ALA A 67 -4.48 10.44 -14.24
C ALA A 67 -4.90 11.40 -13.12
N ASP A 68 -6.19 11.58 -12.90
CA ASP A 68 -6.72 12.43 -11.82
C ASP A 68 -6.36 11.87 -10.45
N LYS A 69 -6.53 10.56 -10.25
CA LYS A 69 -6.11 9.88 -9.02
C LYS A 69 -4.62 10.04 -8.75
N PHE A 70 -3.77 9.90 -9.78
CA PHE A 70 -2.33 10.13 -9.65
C PHE A 70 -2.03 11.56 -9.18
N ARG A 71 -2.67 12.55 -9.81
CA ARG A 71 -2.50 13.97 -9.44
C ARG A 71 -2.96 14.25 -8.02
N GLU A 72 -4.09 13.71 -7.59
CA GLU A 72 -4.57 13.80 -6.21
C GLU A 72 -3.58 13.21 -5.21
N GLN A 73 -3.07 12.00 -5.49
CA GLN A 73 -2.11 11.31 -4.60
C GLN A 73 -0.81 12.09 -4.41
N HIS A 74 -0.38 12.83 -5.44
CA HIS A 74 0.83 13.65 -5.40
C HIS A 74 0.54 15.14 -5.13
N ASN A 75 -0.72 15.51 -4.85
CA ASN A 75 -1.17 16.89 -4.63
C ASN A 75 -0.77 17.85 -5.77
N LEU A 76 -0.95 17.41 -7.03
CA LEU A 76 -0.63 18.14 -8.25
C LEU A 76 -1.92 18.74 -8.82
N LEU A 77 -2.24 19.97 -8.45
CA LEU A 77 -3.52 20.62 -8.78
C LEU A 77 -3.52 21.25 -10.17
N THR A 78 -2.36 21.70 -10.64
CA THR A 78 -2.22 22.38 -11.94
C THR A 78 -1.40 21.56 -12.93
N ALA A 79 -1.44 21.94 -14.22
CA ALA A 79 -0.62 21.33 -15.24
C ALA A 79 0.87 21.63 -15.03
N ASP A 80 1.19 22.87 -14.62
CA ASP A 80 2.56 23.30 -14.38
C ASP A 80 3.21 22.52 -13.21
N GLU A 81 2.45 22.25 -12.14
CA GLU A 81 2.92 21.41 -11.02
C GLU A 81 3.20 19.97 -11.47
N LEU A 82 2.37 19.41 -12.37
CA LEU A 82 2.61 18.09 -12.94
C LEU A 82 3.89 18.11 -13.79
N GLU A 83 4.05 19.08 -14.68
CA GLU A 83 5.25 19.20 -15.54
C GLU A 83 6.52 19.37 -14.71
N GLU A 84 6.49 20.20 -13.68
CA GLU A 84 7.62 20.37 -12.75
C GLU A 84 7.92 19.06 -12.01
N TRP A 85 6.89 18.34 -11.53
CA TRP A 85 7.06 17.07 -10.86
C TRP A 85 7.68 16.03 -11.79
N LEU A 86 7.16 15.88 -13.00
CA LEU A 86 7.68 14.98 -14.02
C LEU A 86 9.13 15.31 -14.38
N GLY A 87 9.44 16.59 -14.58
CA GLY A 87 10.81 17.07 -14.88
C GLY A 87 11.81 16.73 -13.78
N ARG A 88 11.43 16.86 -12.51
CA ARG A 88 12.27 16.46 -11.37
C ARG A 88 12.62 14.96 -11.36
N HIS A 89 11.73 14.12 -11.87
CA HIS A 89 11.91 12.68 -11.93
C HIS A 89 12.42 12.18 -13.28
N ASP A 90 12.80 13.09 -14.19
CA ASP A 90 13.20 12.73 -15.56
C ASP A 90 12.15 11.83 -16.26
N VAL A 91 10.87 12.24 -16.23
CA VAL A 91 9.76 11.57 -16.90
C VAL A 91 9.09 12.55 -17.86
N GLY A 92 8.95 12.15 -19.12
CA GLY A 92 8.23 12.94 -20.13
C GLY A 92 6.71 12.84 -19.97
N LEU A 93 5.98 13.90 -20.37
CA LEU A 93 4.52 13.91 -20.30
C LEU A 93 3.88 12.77 -21.09
N GLU A 94 4.41 12.43 -22.27
CA GLU A 94 3.89 11.32 -23.08
C GLU A 94 4.20 9.95 -22.45
N GLU A 95 5.34 9.82 -21.77
CA GLU A 95 5.70 8.61 -21.03
C GLU A 95 4.77 8.42 -19.83
N TRP A 96 4.48 9.50 -19.12
CA TRP A 96 3.50 9.48 -18.02
C TRP A 96 2.11 9.10 -18.51
N LYS A 97 1.63 9.68 -19.63
CA LYS A 97 0.35 9.31 -20.22
C LYS A 97 0.32 7.84 -20.67
N ALA A 98 1.43 7.33 -21.21
CA ALA A 98 1.55 5.92 -21.56
C ALA A 98 1.47 5.04 -20.29
N GLU A 99 2.11 5.46 -19.20
CA GLU A 99 2.04 4.76 -17.94
C GLU A 99 0.62 4.76 -17.34
N MET A 100 -0.11 5.87 -17.42
CA MET A 100 -1.51 5.91 -16.98
C MET A 100 -2.39 4.91 -17.78
N ARG A 101 -2.17 4.78 -19.09
CA ARG A 101 -2.83 3.74 -19.90
C ARG A 101 -2.41 2.33 -19.47
N ARG A 102 -1.12 2.12 -19.28
CA ARG A 102 -0.52 0.83 -18.90
C ARG A 102 -0.98 0.36 -17.53
N SER A 103 -1.18 1.28 -16.59
CA SER A 103 -1.65 0.96 -15.24
C SER A 103 -3.06 0.33 -15.18
N LEU A 104 -3.82 0.40 -16.28
CA LEU A 104 -5.15 -0.21 -16.41
C LEU A 104 -5.11 -1.61 -17.03
N LEU A 105 -3.92 -2.09 -17.40
CA LEU A 105 -3.72 -3.40 -18.01
C LEU A 105 -3.27 -4.43 -16.96
N GLU A 106 -3.67 -5.68 -17.18
CA GLU A 106 -3.09 -6.82 -16.46
C GLU A 106 -1.88 -7.33 -17.24
N PRO A 107 -0.74 -7.65 -16.59
CA PRO A 107 0.44 -8.15 -17.29
C PRO A 107 0.14 -9.42 -18.08
N ALA A 108 0.69 -9.53 -19.29
CA ALA A 108 0.60 -10.74 -20.08
C ALA A 108 1.45 -11.86 -19.46
N SER A 109 0.95 -13.10 -19.52
CA SER A 109 1.69 -14.29 -19.07
C SER A 109 2.74 -14.74 -20.09
N ASP A 110 2.43 -14.60 -21.39
CA ASP A 110 3.33 -14.94 -22.48
C ASP A 110 4.00 -13.67 -23.00
N VAL A 111 5.30 -13.58 -22.83
CA VAL A 111 6.08 -12.40 -23.19
C VAL A 111 6.59 -12.52 -24.61
N THR A 112 6.02 -11.76 -25.53
CA THR A 112 6.61 -11.51 -26.85
C THR A 112 7.82 -10.58 -26.71
N ALA A 113 8.80 -10.69 -27.62
CA ALA A 113 10.04 -9.94 -27.55
C ALA A 113 9.80 -8.42 -27.44
N VAL A 114 10.24 -7.84 -26.32
CA VAL A 114 10.25 -6.38 -26.08
C VAL A 114 11.68 -5.90 -26.16
N SER A 115 11.92 -4.70 -26.71
CA SER A 115 13.27 -4.11 -26.79
C SER A 115 13.83 -3.85 -25.39
N PRO A 116 15.09 -4.26 -25.09
CA PRO A 116 15.70 -4.01 -23.78
C PRO A 116 15.73 -2.53 -23.38
N GLY A 117 15.95 -1.62 -24.33
CA GLY A 117 15.98 -0.18 -24.06
C GLY A 117 14.60 0.36 -23.65
N ASP A 118 13.53 -0.14 -24.29
CA ASP A 118 12.16 0.22 -23.93
C ASP A 118 11.79 -0.31 -22.56
N VAL A 119 12.26 -1.51 -22.21
CA VAL A 119 12.05 -2.10 -20.89
C VAL A 119 12.71 -1.25 -19.80
N GLU A 120 13.98 -0.89 -19.95
CA GLU A 120 14.70 -0.09 -18.95
C GLU A 120 14.00 1.26 -18.69
N ARG A 121 13.62 1.97 -19.77
CA ARG A 121 12.93 3.25 -19.66
C ARG A 121 11.54 3.10 -19.04
N ALA A 122 10.78 2.09 -19.46
CA ALA A 122 9.47 1.82 -18.89
C ALA A 122 9.55 1.41 -17.41
N CYS A 123 10.57 0.67 -17.00
CA CYS A 123 10.82 0.35 -15.59
C CYS A 123 11.05 1.60 -14.76
N TRP A 124 11.85 2.56 -15.26
CA TRP A 124 12.05 3.84 -14.59
C TRP A 124 10.72 4.57 -14.40
N VAL A 125 9.99 4.81 -15.50
CA VAL A 125 8.70 5.50 -15.46
C VAL A 125 7.70 4.80 -14.53
N HIS A 126 7.61 3.48 -14.61
CA HIS A 126 6.74 2.68 -13.73
C HIS A 126 7.14 2.79 -12.26
N ALA A 127 8.45 2.71 -11.94
CA ALA A 127 8.93 2.81 -10.58
C ALA A 127 8.62 4.19 -9.97
N VAL A 128 8.78 5.27 -10.75
CA VAL A 128 8.43 6.63 -10.36
C VAL A 128 6.93 6.75 -10.12
N CYS A 129 6.11 6.42 -11.13
CA CYS A 129 4.66 6.65 -11.08
C CYS A 129 3.93 5.75 -10.07
N SER A 130 4.43 4.55 -9.82
CA SER A 130 3.85 3.62 -8.84
C SER A 130 4.30 3.86 -7.40
N GLY A 131 5.22 4.81 -7.16
CA GLY A 131 5.83 5.04 -5.86
C GLY A 131 6.84 3.97 -5.42
N LYS A 132 7.16 2.99 -6.29
CA LYS A 132 8.16 1.95 -5.99
C LYS A 132 9.55 2.53 -5.80
N LEU A 133 9.93 3.53 -6.59
CA LEU A 133 11.21 4.19 -6.47
C LEU A 133 11.39 4.84 -5.08
N ALA A 134 10.37 5.53 -4.58
CA ALA A 134 10.36 6.08 -3.22
C ALA A 134 10.41 4.99 -2.15
N ALA A 135 9.75 3.85 -2.37
CA ALA A 135 9.81 2.71 -1.47
C ALA A 135 11.23 2.13 -1.41
N TYR A 136 11.89 1.94 -2.54
CA TYR A 136 13.29 1.47 -2.60
C TYR A 136 14.24 2.42 -1.87
N ALA A 137 14.09 3.74 -2.07
CA ALA A 137 14.90 4.73 -1.37
C ALA A 137 14.70 4.66 0.16
N ARG A 138 13.46 4.48 0.63
CA ARG A 138 13.17 4.30 2.07
C ARG A 138 13.80 3.01 2.61
N THR A 139 13.63 1.89 1.90
CA THR A 139 14.22 0.61 2.31
C THR A 139 15.75 0.70 2.38
N MET A 140 16.38 1.35 1.39
CA MET A 140 17.82 1.57 1.39
C MET A 140 18.27 2.46 2.55
N ALA A 141 17.58 3.57 2.79
CA ALA A 141 17.90 4.48 3.88
C ALA A 141 17.75 3.79 5.25
N GLU A 142 16.72 2.96 5.45
CA GLU A 142 16.53 2.16 6.64
C GLU A 142 17.66 1.15 6.85
N ALA A 143 18.06 0.44 5.80
CA ALA A 143 19.13 -0.55 5.86
C ALA A 143 20.49 0.11 6.16
N VAL A 144 20.79 1.23 5.50
CA VAL A 144 22.00 2.03 5.75
C VAL A 144 22.00 2.61 7.17
N ALA A 145 20.86 3.13 7.65
CA ALA A 145 20.76 3.67 9.01
C ALA A 145 21.01 2.59 10.08
N VAL A 146 20.47 1.40 9.88
CA VAL A 146 20.72 0.26 10.78
C VAL A 146 22.19 -0.14 10.76
N HIS A 147 22.84 -0.18 9.59
CA HIS A 147 24.26 -0.49 9.46
C HIS A 147 25.16 0.50 10.23
N LEU A 148 24.87 1.80 10.08
CA LEU A 148 25.64 2.88 10.71
C LEU A 148 25.59 2.91 12.24
N ARG A 149 24.72 2.14 12.87
CA ARG A 149 24.73 1.96 14.34
C ARG A 149 26.00 1.28 14.81
N ASP A 150 26.46 0.29 14.06
CA ASP A 150 27.46 -0.67 14.52
C ASP A 150 28.81 -0.48 13.80
N GLN A 151 28.81 0.09 12.59
CA GLN A 151 30.02 0.23 11.79
C GLN A 151 29.92 1.36 10.74
N PRO A 152 31.05 1.93 10.30
CA PRO A 152 31.08 2.93 9.23
C PRO A 152 30.72 2.30 7.88
N LEU A 153 30.11 3.09 7.01
CA LEU A 153 29.71 2.68 5.66
C LEU A 153 30.91 2.69 4.72
N THR A 154 31.13 1.61 3.96
CA THR A 154 32.21 1.48 2.97
C THR A 154 31.70 1.27 1.54
N LEU A 155 30.41 0.95 1.37
CA LEU A 155 29.74 0.74 0.09
C LEU A 155 30.40 -0.30 -0.82
N THR A 156 30.99 -1.32 -0.23
CA THR A 156 31.47 -2.46 -1.02
C THR A 156 30.26 -3.28 -1.53
N PRO A 157 30.40 -4.00 -2.66
CA PRO A 157 29.32 -4.88 -3.15
C PRO A 157 28.84 -5.89 -2.12
N ASP A 158 29.74 -6.46 -1.32
CA ASP A 158 29.41 -7.43 -0.28
C ASP A 158 28.61 -6.77 0.85
N GLU A 159 29.05 -5.58 1.31
CA GLU A 159 28.32 -4.79 2.29
C GLU A 159 26.91 -4.44 1.79
N LEU A 160 26.79 -3.95 0.55
CA LEU A 160 25.50 -3.63 -0.04
C LEU A 160 24.55 -4.84 -0.07
N ALA A 161 25.09 -6.03 -0.38
CA ALA A 161 24.32 -7.27 -0.40
C ALA A 161 23.86 -7.72 1.00
N GLU A 162 24.60 -7.36 2.05
CA GLU A 162 24.27 -7.73 3.45
C GLU A 162 23.29 -6.79 4.13
N LEU A 163 23.15 -5.56 3.67
CA LEU A 163 22.29 -4.55 4.31
C LEU A 163 20.84 -5.03 4.57
N PRO A 164 20.14 -5.72 3.65
CA PRO A 164 18.79 -6.21 3.91
C PRO A 164 18.72 -7.18 5.08
N GLN A 165 19.68 -8.11 5.19
CA GLN A 165 19.74 -9.07 6.28
C GLN A 165 20.02 -8.41 7.63
N GLN A 166 20.85 -7.37 7.64
CA GLN A 166 21.11 -6.58 8.86
C GLN A 166 19.85 -5.87 9.32
N ARG A 167 19.11 -5.26 8.39
CA ARG A 167 17.81 -4.62 8.65
C ARG A 167 16.79 -5.64 9.19
N GLU A 168 16.68 -6.83 8.59
CA GLU A 168 15.77 -7.89 9.06
C GLU A 168 16.12 -8.36 10.49
N ARG A 169 17.40 -8.61 10.76
CA ARG A 169 17.87 -8.96 12.12
C ARG A 169 17.57 -7.88 13.13
N PHE A 170 17.79 -6.63 12.76
CA PHE A 170 17.43 -5.48 13.61
C PHE A 170 15.93 -5.45 13.91
N CYS A 171 15.08 -5.59 12.90
CA CYS A 171 13.63 -5.64 13.06
C CYS A 171 13.21 -6.79 13.98
N ALA A 172 13.71 -8.00 13.73
CA ALA A 172 13.42 -9.18 14.55
C ALA A 172 13.81 -8.98 16.03
N ALA A 173 14.92 -8.29 16.29
CA ALA A 173 15.36 -7.98 17.65
C ALA A 173 14.41 -7.04 18.41
N GLN A 174 13.58 -6.25 17.72
CA GLN A 174 12.57 -5.38 18.33
C GLN A 174 11.32 -6.14 18.78
N LEU A 175 11.06 -7.33 18.22
CA LEU A 175 9.82 -8.08 18.39
C LEU A 175 9.84 -8.97 19.65
N GLN A 176 10.29 -8.40 20.77
CA GLN A 176 10.29 -9.10 22.05
C GLN A 176 8.88 -9.14 22.64
N THR A 177 8.49 -10.28 23.22
CA THR A 177 7.16 -10.48 23.82
C THR A 177 6.74 -9.36 24.79
N PRO A 178 7.62 -8.85 25.68
CA PRO A 178 7.24 -7.74 26.57
C PRO A 178 6.92 -6.45 25.80
N ALA A 179 7.69 -6.12 24.74
CA ALA A 179 7.46 -4.94 23.92
C ALA A 179 6.15 -5.04 23.12
N LEU A 180 5.86 -6.21 22.54
CA LEU A 180 4.61 -6.49 21.85
C LEU A 180 3.40 -6.37 22.79
N ASN A 181 3.48 -6.94 23.99
CA ASN A 181 2.40 -6.85 24.97
C ASN A 181 2.18 -5.40 25.46
N ALA A 182 3.24 -4.62 25.65
CA ALA A 182 3.14 -3.21 25.98
C ALA A 182 2.41 -2.43 24.87
N GLU A 183 2.83 -2.62 23.61
CA GLU A 183 2.20 -1.96 22.46
C GLU A 183 0.72 -2.33 22.32
N ILE A 184 0.35 -3.61 22.53
CA ILE A 184 -1.04 -4.07 22.52
C ILE A 184 -1.83 -3.42 23.67
N SER A 185 -1.24 -3.32 24.84
CA SER A 185 -1.87 -2.69 26.01
C SER A 185 -2.18 -1.21 25.77
N ASP A 186 -1.22 -0.49 25.19
CA ASP A 186 -1.34 0.94 24.88
C ASP A 186 -2.42 1.22 23.82
N ASN A 187 -2.67 0.25 22.92
CA ASN A 187 -3.64 0.36 21.83
C ASN A 187 -4.89 -0.50 22.05
N ARG A 188 -5.19 -0.89 23.29
CA ARG A 188 -6.21 -1.89 23.62
C ARG A 188 -7.58 -1.61 23.00
N VAL A 189 -8.04 -0.36 22.99
CA VAL A 189 -9.35 0.01 22.43
C VAL A 189 -9.31 -0.06 20.92
N GLY A 190 -8.32 0.58 20.29
CA GLY A 190 -8.20 0.67 18.84
C GLY A 190 -7.97 -0.67 18.15
N TRP A 191 -7.32 -1.60 18.85
CA TRP A 191 -7.02 -2.94 18.32
C TRP A 191 -7.98 -4.03 18.78
N THR A 192 -9.08 -3.66 19.49
CA THR A 192 -10.17 -4.60 19.73
C THR A 192 -10.69 -5.10 18.39
N ARG A 193 -10.71 -6.43 18.20
CA ARG A 193 -11.26 -7.03 16.98
C ARG A 193 -12.77 -7.12 17.09
N MET A 194 -13.42 -6.66 16.05
CA MET A 194 -14.85 -6.70 15.88
C MET A 194 -15.19 -7.75 14.82
N ASP A 195 -15.84 -8.84 15.23
CA ASP A 195 -16.38 -9.82 14.30
C ASP A 195 -17.81 -9.37 13.96
N LEU A 196 -18.05 -9.11 12.69
CA LEU A 196 -19.24 -8.44 12.18
C LEU A 196 -19.90 -9.28 11.07
N VAL A 197 -21.22 -9.23 11.00
CA VAL A 197 -21.98 -9.67 9.81
C VAL A 197 -22.58 -8.41 9.17
N ARG A 198 -22.27 -8.20 7.90
CA ARG A 198 -22.71 -7.04 7.12
C ARG A 198 -23.74 -7.46 6.09
N LEU A 199 -24.82 -6.70 6.01
CA LEU A 199 -25.83 -6.79 4.96
C LEU A 199 -25.77 -5.52 4.14
N ALA A 200 -25.40 -5.62 2.87
CA ALA A 200 -25.25 -4.48 1.96
C ALA A 200 -26.40 -4.40 0.96
N HIS A 201 -26.90 -3.19 0.72
CA HIS A 201 -27.91 -2.92 -0.32
C HIS A 201 -27.77 -1.48 -0.83
N ARG A 202 -28.19 -1.22 -2.08
CA ARG A 202 -28.16 0.14 -2.67
C ARG A 202 -29.27 1.03 -2.15
N ASP A 203 -30.41 0.44 -1.80
CA ASP A 203 -31.60 1.15 -1.29
C ASP A 203 -31.64 1.08 0.24
N GLU A 204 -31.65 2.23 0.87
CA GLU A 204 -31.71 2.39 2.32
C GLU A 204 -33.03 1.83 2.90
N MET A 205 -34.16 1.99 2.18
CA MET A 205 -35.46 1.57 2.67
C MET A 205 -35.55 0.05 2.84
N VAL A 206 -34.93 -0.71 1.94
CA VAL A 206 -34.83 -2.18 2.06
C VAL A 206 -34.09 -2.55 3.35
N LEU A 207 -32.99 -1.87 3.65
CA LEU A 207 -32.25 -2.15 4.89
C LEU A 207 -32.95 -1.65 6.15
N ARG A 208 -33.75 -0.58 6.05
CA ARG A 208 -34.60 -0.13 7.18
C ARG A 208 -35.66 -1.16 7.51
N GLU A 209 -36.34 -1.71 6.49
CA GLU A 209 -37.30 -2.80 6.66
C GLU A 209 -36.63 -4.06 7.23
N ALA A 210 -35.46 -4.44 6.67
CA ALA A 210 -34.67 -5.54 7.19
C ALA A 210 -34.32 -5.34 8.68
N ALA A 211 -33.91 -4.12 9.07
CA ALA A 211 -33.62 -3.80 10.45
C ALA A 211 -34.85 -3.94 11.38
N LEU A 212 -36.03 -3.60 10.90
CA LEU A 212 -37.30 -3.76 11.66
C LEU A 212 -37.63 -5.24 11.84
N CYS A 213 -37.53 -6.06 10.77
CA CYS A 213 -37.73 -7.51 10.86
C CYS A 213 -36.81 -8.19 11.90
N VAL A 214 -35.52 -7.78 11.92
CA VAL A 214 -34.60 -8.32 12.92
C VAL A 214 -34.92 -7.84 14.32
N ARG A 215 -35.18 -6.51 14.51
CA ARG A 215 -35.35 -5.92 15.83
C ARG A 215 -36.69 -6.19 16.47
N LEU A 216 -37.80 -6.18 15.69
CA LEU A 216 -39.15 -6.28 16.19
C LEU A 216 -39.70 -7.70 16.08
N ASP A 217 -39.42 -8.39 14.94
CA ASP A 217 -39.95 -9.71 14.68
C ASP A 217 -39.03 -10.81 15.15
N GLY A 218 -37.78 -10.45 15.59
CA GLY A 218 -36.80 -11.41 16.08
C GLY A 218 -36.27 -12.37 15.00
N ARG A 219 -36.38 -12.01 13.72
CA ARG A 219 -35.88 -12.82 12.61
C ARG A 219 -34.38 -12.81 12.55
N GLU A 220 -33.78 -13.90 12.11
CA GLU A 220 -32.34 -13.96 11.88
C GLU A 220 -31.95 -13.09 10.67
N LEU A 221 -30.81 -12.41 10.78
CA LEU A 221 -30.31 -11.52 9.71
C LEU A 221 -30.08 -12.30 8.40
N ALA A 222 -29.72 -13.58 8.47
CA ALA A 222 -29.53 -14.43 7.31
C ALA A 222 -30.83 -14.66 6.53
N ASP A 223 -31.96 -14.92 7.22
CA ASP A 223 -33.26 -15.11 6.59
C ASP A 223 -33.76 -13.82 5.94
N VAL A 224 -33.55 -12.70 6.63
CA VAL A 224 -33.93 -11.37 6.12
C VAL A 224 -33.08 -11.00 4.90
N ALA A 225 -31.79 -11.35 4.89
CA ALA A 225 -30.90 -11.14 3.76
C ALA A 225 -31.35 -11.93 2.51
N ALA A 226 -31.77 -13.18 2.69
CA ALA A 226 -32.29 -14.01 1.62
C ALA A 226 -33.55 -13.43 0.99
N ASP A 227 -34.51 -12.95 1.82
CA ASP A 227 -35.74 -12.33 1.37
C ASP A 227 -35.47 -11.00 0.63
N ALA A 228 -34.55 -10.20 1.12
CA ALA A 228 -34.14 -8.92 0.52
C ALA A 228 -33.26 -9.09 -0.72
N LYS A 229 -32.82 -10.30 -1.06
CA LYS A 229 -31.82 -10.61 -2.10
C LYS A 229 -30.56 -9.75 -1.94
N ALA A 230 -30.17 -9.49 -0.70
CA ALA A 230 -29.03 -8.68 -0.34
C ALA A 230 -27.83 -9.58 0.04
N GLU A 231 -26.62 -9.08 -0.23
CA GLU A 231 -25.38 -9.80 0.06
C GLU A 231 -25.09 -9.76 1.55
N LEU A 232 -24.89 -10.95 2.15
CA LEU A 232 -24.45 -11.11 3.53
C LEU A 232 -22.97 -11.46 3.55
N GLN A 233 -22.18 -10.69 4.30
CA GLN A 233 -20.74 -10.86 4.40
C GLN A 233 -20.30 -10.91 5.87
N GLU A 234 -19.61 -11.99 6.25
CA GLU A 234 -18.88 -12.06 7.51
C GLU A 234 -17.52 -11.40 7.37
N THR A 235 -17.13 -10.59 8.35
CA THR A 235 -15.85 -9.88 8.34
C THR A 235 -15.34 -9.66 9.76
N SER A 236 -14.01 -9.64 9.88
CA SER A 236 -13.34 -9.23 11.11
C SER A 236 -12.49 -8.00 10.82
N VAL A 237 -12.61 -6.98 11.65
CA VAL A 237 -11.85 -5.74 11.53
C VAL A 237 -11.32 -5.33 12.91
N LEU A 238 -10.15 -4.68 12.96
CA LEU A 238 -9.77 -3.96 14.15
C LEU A 238 -10.60 -2.67 14.26
N PHE A 239 -10.93 -2.26 15.46
CA PHE A 239 -11.79 -1.09 15.69
C PHE A 239 -11.27 0.17 14.94
N ASP A 240 -9.96 0.42 14.96
CA ASP A 240 -9.34 1.56 14.29
C ASP A 240 -9.46 1.52 12.76
N ASP A 241 -9.58 0.33 12.17
CA ASP A 241 -9.71 0.14 10.71
C ASP A 241 -11.17 0.22 10.23
N ALA A 242 -12.13 0.32 11.17
CA ALA A 242 -13.53 0.47 10.80
C ALA A 242 -13.77 1.85 10.16
N GLU A 243 -14.69 1.90 9.18
CA GLU A 243 -15.14 3.15 8.55
C GLU A 243 -15.53 4.20 9.60
N PRO A 244 -15.18 5.48 9.46
CA PRO A 244 -15.39 6.51 10.49
C PRO A 244 -16.81 6.59 11.01
N LEU A 245 -17.82 6.50 10.11
CA LEU A 245 -19.24 6.53 10.49
C LEU A 245 -19.67 5.29 11.26
N LEU A 246 -19.12 4.12 10.90
CA LEU A 246 -19.36 2.87 11.58
C LEU A 246 -18.64 2.85 12.94
N ARG A 247 -17.39 3.31 13.01
CA ARG A 247 -16.57 3.35 14.22
C ARG A 247 -17.28 4.08 15.35
N THR A 248 -17.88 5.25 15.09
CA THR A 248 -18.62 6.01 16.09
C THR A 248 -19.76 5.20 16.71
N ARG A 249 -20.44 4.36 15.93
CA ARG A 249 -21.55 3.52 16.40
C ARG A 249 -21.07 2.23 17.08
N LEU A 250 -19.97 1.66 16.59
CA LEU A 250 -19.34 0.47 17.19
C LEU A 250 -18.80 0.74 18.61
N LEU A 251 -18.43 1.99 18.92
CA LEU A 251 -17.87 2.35 20.23
C LEU A 251 -18.86 2.06 21.39
N ALA A 252 -20.17 2.21 21.14
CA ALA A 252 -21.23 1.99 22.12
C ALA A 252 -21.97 0.65 21.94
N ALA A 253 -21.60 -0.14 20.92
CA ALA A 253 -22.30 -1.37 20.59
C ALA A 253 -21.80 -2.55 21.42
N ASN A 254 -22.69 -3.49 21.68
CA ASN A 254 -22.40 -4.77 22.32
C ASN A 254 -22.59 -5.92 21.33
N PRO A 255 -22.05 -7.11 21.60
CA PRO A 255 -22.40 -8.32 20.87
C PRO A 255 -23.92 -8.53 20.83
N GLY A 256 -24.46 -8.76 19.64
CA GLY A 256 -25.89 -8.86 19.37
C GLY A 256 -26.54 -7.56 18.86
N ASP A 257 -25.88 -6.42 18.98
CA ASP A 257 -26.44 -5.16 18.48
C ASP A 257 -26.43 -5.09 16.96
N LEU A 258 -27.54 -4.63 16.40
CA LEU A 258 -27.69 -4.35 14.97
C LEU A 258 -27.54 -2.84 14.73
N ILE A 259 -26.52 -2.45 13.99
CA ILE A 259 -26.18 -1.06 13.66
C ILE A 259 -26.65 -0.72 12.25
N GLY A 260 -27.22 0.44 12.08
CA GLY A 260 -27.55 0.96 10.76
C GLY A 260 -29.04 1.05 10.46
N PRO A 261 -29.39 1.33 9.20
CA PRO A 261 -28.50 1.46 8.03
C PRO A 261 -27.45 2.57 8.15
N VAL A 262 -26.25 2.32 7.65
CA VAL A 262 -25.13 3.29 7.57
C VAL A 262 -24.72 3.43 6.11
N ALA A 263 -24.53 4.67 5.63
CA ALA A 263 -24.04 4.93 4.26
C ALA A 263 -22.55 4.63 4.18
N ILE A 264 -22.14 3.65 3.37
CA ILE A 264 -20.77 3.20 3.19
C ILE A 264 -20.56 2.75 1.73
N GLY A 265 -19.47 3.20 1.10
CA GLY A 265 -19.05 2.70 -0.21
C GLY A 265 -20.03 2.92 -1.36
N GLY A 266 -20.80 4.01 -1.34
CA GLY A 266 -21.80 4.32 -2.38
C GLY A 266 -23.12 3.54 -2.26
N GLY A 267 -23.35 2.87 -1.13
CA GLY A 267 -24.57 2.17 -0.76
C GLY A 267 -24.86 2.29 0.74
N TYR A 268 -25.65 1.36 1.26
CA TYR A 268 -26.00 1.30 2.68
C TYR A 268 -25.65 -0.07 3.24
N GLN A 269 -25.37 -0.13 4.54
CA GLN A 269 -25.07 -1.38 5.25
C GLN A 269 -25.81 -1.44 6.58
N LEU A 270 -26.34 -2.64 6.90
CA LEU A 270 -26.64 -3.05 8.27
C LEU A 270 -25.49 -3.89 8.79
N VAL A 271 -25.12 -3.71 10.03
CA VAL A 271 -24.00 -4.39 10.65
C VAL A 271 -24.44 -5.01 11.97
N LEU A 272 -24.39 -6.33 12.05
CA LEU A 272 -24.60 -7.07 13.29
C LEU A 272 -23.24 -7.27 13.96
N VAL A 273 -23.09 -6.86 15.20
CA VAL A 273 -21.92 -7.12 16.03
C VAL A 273 -22.04 -8.55 16.58
N VAL A 274 -21.20 -9.45 16.08
CA VAL A 274 -21.22 -10.85 16.53
C VAL A 274 -20.41 -11.01 17.81
N ARG A 275 -19.21 -10.45 17.81
CA ARG A 275 -18.27 -10.59 18.92
C ARG A 275 -17.29 -9.42 18.95
N GLN A 276 -16.90 -9.07 20.18
CA GLN A 276 -15.76 -8.19 20.46
C GLN A 276 -14.66 -9.01 21.14
N VAL A 277 -13.47 -9.02 20.55
CA VAL A 277 -12.34 -9.79 21.04
C VAL A 277 -11.28 -8.83 21.56
N VAL A 278 -10.97 -8.96 22.83
CA VAL A 278 -9.90 -8.17 23.48
C VAL A 278 -8.57 -8.50 22.79
N PRO A 279 -7.78 -7.48 22.41
CA PRO A 279 -6.54 -7.72 21.68
C PRO A 279 -5.53 -8.51 22.51
N SER A 280 -4.90 -9.49 21.89
CA SER A 280 -3.84 -10.32 22.47
C SER A 280 -2.84 -10.75 21.40
N LEU A 281 -1.67 -11.23 21.80
CA LEU A 281 -0.68 -11.79 20.88
C LEU A 281 -1.14 -13.08 20.15
N ASP A 282 -2.16 -13.75 20.67
CA ASP A 282 -2.71 -14.94 20.03
C ASP A 282 -3.60 -14.60 18.83
N ASP A 283 -4.06 -13.35 18.74
CA ASP A 283 -4.80 -12.86 17.58
C ASP A 283 -3.84 -12.48 16.45
N PRO A 284 -3.88 -13.14 15.27
CA PRO A 284 -2.96 -12.87 14.17
C PRO A 284 -3.03 -11.44 13.66
N MET A 285 -4.22 -10.81 13.63
CA MET A 285 -4.38 -9.44 13.16
C MET A 285 -3.70 -8.45 14.11
N VAL A 286 -3.87 -8.65 15.42
CA VAL A 286 -3.25 -7.83 16.45
C VAL A 286 -1.74 -8.00 16.45
N ARG A 287 -1.26 -9.25 16.33
CA ARG A 287 0.18 -9.55 16.26
C ARG A 287 0.84 -8.84 15.10
N VAL A 288 0.33 -9.01 13.88
CA VAL A 288 0.87 -8.36 12.66
C VAL A 288 0.88 -6.83 12.82
N ARG A 289 -0.17 -6.27 13.41
CA ARG A 289 -0.25 -4.83 13.66
C ARG A 289 0.83 -4.37 14.66
N ALA A 290 0.99 -5.07 15.77
CA ALA A 290 1.97 -4.74 16.81
C ALA A 290 3.40 -4.84 16.28
N GLU A 291 3.72 -5.93 15.57
CA GLU A 291 5.01 -6.13 14.91
C GLU A 291 5.32 -5.00 13.91
N GLY A 292 4.34 -4.62 13.07
CA GLY A 292 4.47 -3.54 12.11
C GLY A 292 4.72 -2.18 12.76
N VAL A 293 4.01 -1.85 13.84
CA VAL A 293 4.19 -0.58 14.57
C VAL A 293 5.55 -0.50 15.23
N LEU A 294 5.97 -1.55 15.94
CA LEU A 294 7.28 -1.59 16.60
C LEU A 294 8.43 -1.49 15.60
N THR A 295 8.36 -2.28 14.53
CA THR A 295 9.37 -2.26 13.47
C THR A 295 9.47 -0.90 12.81
N LYS A 296 8.33 -0.32 12.41
CA LYS A 296 8.29 1.01 11.78
C LYS A 296 8.85 2.10 12.70
N ARG A 297 8.49 2.06 13.99
CA ARG A 297 8.99 3.03 14.99
C ARG A 297 10.49 2.91 15.17
N ALA A 298 11.01 1.70 15.29
CA ALA A 298 12.43 1.45 15.47
C ALA A 298 13.25 1.88 14.24
N LEU A 299 12.82 1.52 13.04
CA LEU A 299 13.47 1.96 11.79
C LEU A 299 13.42 3.48 11.63
N ALA A 300 12.28 4.11 11.89
CA ALA A 300 12.15 5.55 11.82
C ALA A 300 13.11 6.28 12.79
N ALA A 301 13.34 5.73 13.99
CA ALA A 301 14.29 6.29 14.93
C ALA A 301 15.73 6.26 14.38
N GLU A 302 16.15 5.17 13.76
CA GLU A 302 17.50 5.07 13.17
C GLU A 302 17.63 5.97 11.92
N VAL A 303 16.61 6.00 11.05
CA VAL A 303 16.60 6.90 9.90
C VAL A 303 16.71 8.36 10.34
N ASN A 304 15.93 8.79 11.33
CA ASN A 304 16.01 10.17 11.86
C ASN A 304 17.37 10.51 12.48
N ARG A 305 18.12 9.51 12.95
CA ARG A 305 19.44 9.69 13.56
C ARG A 305 20.57 9.81 12.54
N TYR A 306 20.51 9.04 11.45
CA TYR A 306 21.62 8.84 10.54
C TYR A 306 21.39 9.36 9.13
N VAL A 307 20.14 9.64 8.71
CA VAL A 307 19.77 9.98 7.34
C VAL A 307 19.27 11.41 7.23
N ASN A 308 19.78 12.14 6.23
CA ASN A 308 19.24 13.44 5.82
C ASN A 308 18.64 13.30 4.42
N TRP A 309 17.34 13.53 4.30
CA TRP A 309 16.63 13.52 3.03
C TRP A 309 16.86 14.80 2.24
N HIS A 310 17.13 14.66 0.94
CA HIS A 310 17.25 15.76 -0.01
C HIS A 310 16.04 15.86 -0.93
N GLU A 311 15.33 14.72 -1.11
CA GLU A 311 14.07 14.63 -1.83
C GLU A 311 12.90 14.39 -0.87
N ARG A 312 11.72 14.91 -1.25
CA ARG A 312 10.45 14.57 -0.58
C ARG A 312 9.91 13.28 -1.21
N LEU A 313 9.96 12.21 -0.48
CA LEU A 313 9.52 10.88 -0.91
C LEU A 313 8.06 10.60 -0.55
#